data_02de7ce31f3ad50f2a9b276eec0d5231
#
_entry.id   02de7ce31f3ad50f2a9b276eec0d5231
#
_cell.length_a   1.000
_cell.length_b   1.000
_cell.length_c   1.000
_cell.angle_alpha   90.00
_cell.angle_beta   90.00
_cell.angle_gamma   90.00
#
_symmetry.space_group_name_H-M   'P 1'
#
loop_
_entity.id
_entity.type
_entity.pdbx_description
1 polymer ?
#
loop_
_entity_poly.entity_id
_entity_poly.type
_entity_poly.pdbx_seq_one_letter_code
_entity_poly.pdbx_strand_id
1 'polypeptide(L)'
;MNEVNVKELKFVEGQGILVKKVKCNFRTMGKKFGKMMKAIAAATAAFDQDQIAALENNGQTELDIDGQKVTIEATDVEIISEDIPGWLVTNEGNLTVALEVELTDELRNEGVARELINRIQNLRKESGLEITDHISVVITRLEAIEKSMGDFADYVKEQVLADSIELGDNDGVELDIDEMKLNIKIEKL
;
A
#
# COMPACT_ATOMS: atom_id res chain seq x y z
N MET A 1 -7.28 5.27 11.25
CA MET A 1 -6.09 4.61 10.70
C MET A 1 -6.08 3.12 10.99
N ASN A 2 -6.61 2.65 12.10
CA ASN A 2 -6.59 1.20 12.43
C ASN A 2 -7.36 0.32 11.43
N GLU A 3 -8.44 0.80 10.83
CA GLU A 3 -9.26 0.03 9.87
C GLU A 3 -8.56 -0.20 8.52
N VAL A 4 -7.66 0.70 8.13
CA VAL A 4 -6.89 0.59 6.86
C VAL A 4 -5.46 0.12 7.08
N ASN A 5 -5.09 -0.18 8.33
CA ASN A 5 -3.77 -0.73 8.73
C ASN A 5 -2.57 0.08 8.19
N VAL A 6 -2.64 1.40 8.26
CA VAL A 6 -1.55 2.30 7.87
C VAL A 6 -1.03 3.07 9.09
N LYS A 7 0.27 3.32 9.13
CA LYS A 7 0.93 4.03 10.23
C LYS A 7 0.70 5.54 10.17
N GLU A 8 0.72 6.10 8.99
CA GLU A 8 0.66 7.54 8.79
C GLU A 8 -0.21 7.88 7.58
N LEU A 9 -0.95 8.98 7.68
CA LEU A 9 -1.67 9.59 6.58
C LEU A 9 -1.12 11.01 6.38
N LYS A 10 -0.62 11.28 5.19
CA LYS A 10 -0.14 12.61 4.79
C LYS A 10 -1.07 13.19 3.74
N PHE A 11 -1.50 14.42 3.97
CA PHE A 11 -2.14 15.22 2.94
C PHE A 11 -1.06 16.00 2.20
N VAL A 12 -0.99 15.80 0.89
CA VAL A 12 -0.05 16.49 0.03
C VAL A 12 -0.84 17.37 -0.92
N GLU A 13 -0.65 18.67 -0.81
CA GLU A 13 -1.20 19.62 -1.77
C GLU A 13 -0.16 19.84 -2.88
N GLY A 14 -0.61 19.69 -4.14
CA GLY A 14 0.25 19.87 -5.31
C GLY A 14 0.86 18.58 -5.85
N GLN A 15 1.80 18.71 -6.79
CA GLN A 15 2.26 17.63 -7.68
C GLN A 15 3.28 16.66 -7.08
N GLY A 16 3.46 16.63 -5.75
CA GLY A 16 4.66 16.06 -5.10
C GLY A 16 4.86 14.53 -5.18
N ILE A 17 3.82 13.73 -5.44
CA ILE A 17 3.92 12.25 -5.33
C ILE A 17 3.55 11.53 -6.64
N LEU A 18 2.90 12.20 -7.58
CA LEU A 18 2.43 11.56 -8.79
C LEU A 18 3.16 12.08 -10.02
N VAL A 19 3.80 11.18 -10.73
CA VAL A 19 4.22 11.46 -12.11
C VAL A 19 3.04 11.18 -13.02
N LYS A 20 2.41 12.26 -13.52
CA LYS A 20 1.36 12.15 -14.52
C LYS A 20 1.98 12.15 -15.91
N LYS A 21 1.35 11.43 -16.82
CA LYS A 21 1.64 11.45 -18.26
C LYS A 21 0.38 11.66 -19.06
N VAL A 22 0.56 12.25 -20.23
CA VAL A 22 -0.53 12.50 -21.17
C VAL A 22 -0.46 11.50 -22.31
N LYS A 23 -1.57 10.82 -22.54
CA LYS A 23 -1.78 9.93 -23.68
C LYS A 23 -2.79 10.56 -24.64
N CYS A 24 -2.45 10.66 -25.90
CA CYS A 24 -3.39 11.17 -26.90
C CYS A 24 -4.52 10.19 -27.19
N ASN A 25 -5.75 10.68 -27.22
CA ASN A 25 -6.87 9.94 -27.76
C ASN A 25 -6.87 10.03 -29.29
N PHE A 26 -6.25 9.05 -29.93
CA PHE A 26 -6.12 9.01 -31.39
C PHE A 26 -7.45 9.01 -32.13
N ARG A 27 -8.55 8.58 -31.50
CA ARG A 27 -9.88 8.53 -32.10
C ARG A 27 -10.47 9.95 -32.27
N THR A 28 -10.32 10.81 -31.29
CA THR A 28 -10.81 12.20 -31.30
C THR A 28 -9.85 13.08 -32.06
N MET A 29 -8.57 13.03 -31.73
CA MET A 29 -7.54 13.88 -32.29
C MET A 29 -7.25 13.61 -33.77
N GLY A 30 -7.34 12.37 -34.22
CA GLY A 30 -7.12 12.01 -35.63
C GLY A 30 -8.08 12.74 -36.59
N LYS A 31 -9.34 12.94 -36.14
CA LYS A 31 -10.33 13.70 -36.91
C LYS A 31 -10.09 15.22 -36.90
N LYS A 32 -9.57 15.76 -35.78
CA LYS A 32 -9.31 17.19 -35.61
C LYS A 32 -8.03 17.63 -36.31
N PHE A 33 -6.96 16.85 -36.21
CA PHE A 33 -5.60 17.31 -36.56
C PHE A 33 -4.91 16.55 -37.70
N GLY A 34 -5.48 15.46 -38.17
CA GLY A 34 -5.01 14.76 -39.37
C GLY A 34 -3.50 14.52 -39.41
N LYS A 35 -2.82 15.16 -40.37
CA LYS A 35 -1.38 14.99 -40.58
C LYS A 35 -0.49 15.49 -39.45
N MET A 36 -0.98 16.42 -38.63
CA MET A 36 -0.24 16.98 -37.48
C MET A 36 -0.28 16.04 -36.26
N MET A 37 -1.10 14.99 -36.26
CA MET A 37 -1.34 14.10 -35.15
C MET A 37 -0.06 13.53 -34.54
N LYS A 38 0.93 13.15 -35.38
CA LYS A 38 2.19 12.57 -34.90
C LYS A 38 3.02 13.58 -34.12
N ALA A 39 3.09 14.84 -34.61
CA ALA A 39 3.84 15.90 -33.95
C ALA A 39 3.15 16.34 -32.65
N ILE A 40 1.83 16.42 -32.64
CA ILE A 40 1.04 16.73 -31.44
C ILE A 40 1.20 15.63 -30.40
N ALA A 41 1.13 14.35 -30.80
CA ALA A 41 1.32 13.24 -29.88
C ALA A 41 2.71 13.22 -29.24
N ALA A 42 3.75 13.58 -29.99
CA ALA A 42 5.10 13.71 -29.47
C ALA A 42 5.21 14.90 -28.49
N ALA A 43 4.62 16.03 -28.81
CA ALA A 43 4.63 17.22 -27.96
C ALA A 43 3.87 17.00 -26.66
N THR A 44 2.67 16.39 -26.72
CA THR A 44 1.86 16.11 -25.50
C THR A 44 2.49 15.03 -24.62
N ALA A 45 3.18 14.05 -25.21
CA ALA A 45 3.92 13.04 -24.45
C ALA A 45 5.13 13.62 -23.70
N ALA A 46 5.62 14.79 -24.12
CA ALA A 46 6.72 15.51 -23.50
C ALA A 46 6.27 16.55 -22.46
N PHE A 47 4.98 16.64 -22.16
CA PHE A 47 4.47 17.58 -21.17
C PHE A 47 5.12 17.33 -19.80
N ASP A 48 5.57 18.42 -19.18
CA ASP A 48 5.94 18.42 -17.78
C ASP A 48 4.70 18.46 -16.86
N GLN A 49 4.94 18.32 -15.56
CA GLN A 49 3.85 18.25 -14.58
C GLN A 49 3.05 19.56 -14.50
N ASP A 50 3.70 20.71 -14.75
CA ASP A 50 3.05 22.02 -14.73
C ASP A 50 2.12 22.20 -15.94
N GLN A 51 2.54 21.73 -17.11
CA GLN A 51 1.73 21.73 -18.32
C GLN A 51 0.52 20.79 -18.19
N ILE A 52 0.70 19.64 -17.55
CA ILE A 52 -0.38 18.70 -17.29
C ILE A 52 -1.38 19.29 -16.32
N ALA A 53 -0.91 19.90 -15.22
CA ALA A 53 -1.78 20.57 -14.26
C ALA A 53 -2.53 21.77 -14.89
N ALA A 54 -1.87 22.54 -15.74
CA ALA A 54 -2.51 23.62 -16.47
C ALA A 54 -3.62 23.11 -17.38
N LEU A 55 -3.39 21.98 -18.07
CA LEU A 55 -4.41 21.34 -18.92
C LEU A 55 -5.60 20.83 -18.09
N GLU A 56 -5.36 20.21 -16.94
CA GLU A 56 -6.41 19.76 -16.02
C GLU A 56 -7.27 20.93 -15.49
N ASN A 57 -6.60 22.00 -15.05
CA ASN A 57 -7.28 23.16 -14.44
C ASN A 57 -8.02 24.03 -15.46
N ASN A 58 -7.44 24.23 -16.63
CA ASN A 58 -7.98 25.14 -17.65
C ASN A 58 -8.85 24.42 -18.68
N GLY A 59 -8.83 23.09 -18.69
CA GLY A 59 -9.57 22.25 -19.64
C GLY A 59 -8.99 22.26 -21.06
N GLN A 60 -7.98 23.11 -21.33
CA GLN A 60 -7.31 23.20 -22.63
C GLN A 60 -5.91 23.81 -22.51
N THR A 61 -5.07 23.56 -23.51
CA THR A 61 -3.74 24.15 -23.63
C THR A 61 -3.42 24.44 -25.10
N GLU A 62 -2.57 25.45 -25.37
CA GLU A 62 -2.07 25.75 -26.71
C GLU A 62 -0.67 25.16 -26.88
N LEU A 63 -0.46 24.52 -28.04
CA LEU A 63 0.84 24.03 -28.48
C LEU A 63 1.24 24.74 -29.77
N ASP A 64 2.51 25.06 -29.90
CA ASP A 64 3.09 25.49 -31.18
C ASP A 64 3.71 24.27 -31.88
N ILE A 65 3.13 23.87 -32.97
CA ILE A 65 3.60 22.76 -33.80
C ILE A 65 4.00 23.28 -35.15
N ASP A 66 5.28 23.31 -35.43
CA ASP A 66 5.85 23.80 -36.71
C ASP A 66 5.40 25.22 -37.06
N GLY A 67 5.26 26.11 -36.07
CA GLY A 67 4.81 27.50 -36.25
C GLY A 67 3.28 27.66 -36.35
N GLN A 68 2.51 26.61 -36.13
CA GLN A 68 1.05 26.65 -36.07
C GLN A 68 0.57 26.44 -34.62
N LYS A 69 -0.26 27.37 -34.12
CA LYS A 69 -0.91 27.21 -32.81
C LYS A 69 -2.04 26.23 -32.91
N VAL A 70 -1.98 25.22 -32.07
CA VAL A 70 -2.98 24.15 -31.96
C VAL A 70 -3.51 24.12 -30.54
N THR A 71 -4.82 24.18 -30.38
CA THR A 71 -5.48 24.03 -29.07
C THR A 71 -5.82 22.58 -28.82
N ILE A 72 -5.32 22.04 -27.70
CA ILE A 72 -5.62 20.69 -27.20
C ILE A 72 -6.57 20.81 -26.01
N GLU A 73 -7.70 20.14 -26.09
CA GLU A 73 -8.67 20.06 -25.02
C GLU A 73 -8.38 18.86 -24.10
N ALA A 74 -8.75 18.94 -22.83
CA ALA A 74 -8.62 17.83 -21.89
C ALA A 74 -9.34 16.55 -22.38
N THR A 75 -10.40 16.69 -23.18
CA THR A 75 -11.13 15.59 -23.83
C THR A 75 -10.39 14.92 -24.97
N ASP A 76 -9.35 15.56 -25.50
CA ASP A 76 -8.53 15.05 -26.59
C ASP A 76 -7.42 14.12 -26.09
N VAL A 77 -7.19 14.09 -24.78
CA VAL A 77 -6.13 13.32 -24.14
C VAL A 77 -6.66 12.53 -22.95
N GLU A 78 -5.90 11.54 -22.53
CA GLU A 78 -6.07 10.80 -21.30
C GLU A 78 -4.88 11.10 -20.40
N ILE A 79 -5.14 11.64 -19.21
CA ILE A 79 -4.11 11.87 -18.22
C ILE A 79 -4.04 10.61 -17.35
N ILE A 80 -2.88 9.97 -17.37
CA ILE A 80 -2.61 8.75 -16.62
C ILE A 80 -1.54 9.01 -15.57
N SER A 81 -1.68 8.37 -14.40
CA SER A 81 -0.62 8.33 -13.40
C SER A 81 0.35 7.21 -13.76
N GLU A 82 1.65 7.48 -13.71
CA GLU A 82 2.65 6.41 -13.79
C GLU A 82 2.68 5.62 -12.49
N ASP A 83 2.91 4.32 -12.63
CA ASP A 83 3.24 3.48 -11.50
C ASP A 83 4.58 3.94 -10.92
N ILE A 84 4.55 4.40 -9.69
CA ILE A 84 5.77 4.73 -8.95
C ILE A 84 6.21 3.44 -8.26
N PRO A 85 7.44 2.96 -8.50
CA PRO A 85 7.95 1.79 -7.79
C PRO A 85 7.77 1.95 -6.28
N GLY A 86 7.22 0.93 -5.62
CA GLY A 86 6.94 0.96 -4.19
C GLY A 86 5.63 1.64 -3.77
N TRP A 87 4.80 2.12 -4.73
CA TRP A 87 3.53 2.76 -4.44
C TRP A 87 2.39 2.17 -5.26
N LEU A 88 1.25 1.94 -4.61
CA LEU A 88 -0.02 1.71 -5.29
C LEU A 88 -0.82 3.01 -5.32
N VAL A 89 -1.19 3.44 -6.51
CA VAL A 89 -1.89 4.69 -6.73
C VAL A 89 -3.26 4.46 -7.35
N THR A 90 -4.26 5.10 -6.80
CA THR A 90 -5.61 5.11 -7.36
C THR A 90 -6.18 6.51 -7.37
N ASN A 91 -7.05 6.78 -8.35
CA ASN A 91 -7.70 8.08 -8.54
C ASN A 91 -9.21 7.90 -8.57
N GLU A 92 -9.91 8.80 -7.89
CA GLU A 92 -11.38 8.93 -8.00
C GLU A 92 -11.73 10.42 -8.12
N GLY A 93 -12.12 10.84 -9.31
CA GLY A 93 -12.33 12.25 -9.64
C GLY A 93 -11.05 13.07 -9.40
N ASN A 94 -11.13 14.05 -8.52
CA ASN A 94 -9.99 14.92 -8.17
C ASN A 94 -9.19 14.41 -6.95
N LEU A 95 -9.59 13.27 -6.38
CA LEU A 95 -8.91 12.66 -5.25
C LEU A 95 -7.94 11.60 -5.76
N THR A 96 -6.70 11.72 -5.34
CA THR A 96 -5.67 10.71 -5.54
C THR A 96 -5.25 10.13 -4.21
N VAL A 97 -5.20 8.81 -4.12
CA VAL A 97 -4.69 8.08 -2.96
C VAL A 97 -3.49 7.27 -3.41
N ALA A 98 -2.38 7.43 -2.72
CA ALA A 98 -1.17 6.65 -2.93
C ALA A 98 -0.83 5.89 -1.63
N LEU A 99 -0.61 4.58 -1.75
CA LEU A 99 -0.21 3.70 -0.66
C LEU A 99 1.21 3.22 -0.91
N GLU A 100 2.10 3.50 0.04
CA GLU A 100 3.44 2.90 0.05
C GLU A 100 3.33 1.42 0.39
N VAL A 101 3.89 0.56 -0.48
CA VAL A 101 3.80 -0.90 -0.34
C VAL A 101 5.14 -1.55 -0.03
N GLU A 102 6.20 -0.77 0.03
CA GLU A 102 7.49 -1.25 0.51
C GLU A 102 7.45 -1.37 2.04
N LEU A 103 7.54 -2.61 2.52
CA LEU A 103 7.56 -2.89 3.95
C LEU A 103 9.00 -2.88 4.46
N THR A 104 9.26 -2.09 5.48
CA THR A 104 10.50 -2.17 6.26
C THR A 104 10.52 -3.47 7.08
N ASP A 105 11.71 -3.90 7.51
CA ASP A 105 11.82 -5.07 8.39
C ASP A 105 11.05 -4.88 9.71
N GLU A 106 11.03 -3.66 10.26
CA GLU A 106 10.26 -3.32 11.45
C GLU A 106 8.76 -3.51 11.22
N LEU A 107 8.22 -3.04 10.08
CA LEU A 107 6.81 -3.22 9.74
C LEU A 107 6.46 -4.69 9.51
N ARG A 108 7.37 -5.47 8.94
CA ARG A 108 7.20 -6.93 8.79
C ARG A 108 7.15 -7.61 10.15
N ASN A 109 8.10 -7.31 11.05
CA ASN A 109 8.14 -7.86 12.40
C ASN A 109 6.87 -7.50 13.19
N GLU A 110 6.39 -6.26 13.06
CA GLU A 110 5.12 -5.85 13.66
C GLU A 110 3.92 -6.60 13.06
N GLY A 111 3.90 -6.83 11.76
CA GLY A 111 2.87 -7.62 11.08
C GLY A 111 2.81 -9.04 11.65
N VAL A 112 3.94 -9.70 11.78
CA VAL A 112 4.05 -11.04 12.41
C VAL A 112 3.57 -11.01 13.85
N ALA A 113 3.95 -10.01 14.65
CA ALA A 113 3.50 -9.86 16.02
C ALA A 113 1.97 -9.73 16.14
N ARG A 114 1.36 -8.92 15.29
CA ARG A 114 -0.10 -8.73 15.24
C ARG A 114 -0.83 -10.01 14.83
N GLU A 115 -0.28 -10.75 13.88
CA GLU A 115 -0.88 -12.02 13.46
C GLU A 115 -0.76 -13.08 14.57
N LEU A 116 0.37 -13.14 15.28
CA LEU A 116 0.52 -13.97 16.47
C LEU A 116 -0.53 -13.63 17.54
N ILE A 117 -0.74 -12.35 17.83
CA ILE A 117 -1.78 -11.90 18.78
C ILE A 117 -3.14 -12.44 18.34
N ASN A 118 -3.49 -12.26 17.06
CA ASN A 118 -4.77 -12.73 16.52
C ASN A 118 -4.92 -14.25 16.69
N ARG A 119 -3.90 -15.03 16.33
CA ARG A 119 -3.92 -16.50 16.46
C ARG A 119 -4.01 -16.96 17.91
N ILE A 120 -3.23 -16.36 18.81
CA ILE A 120 -3.27 -16.70 20.24
C ILE A 120 -4.63 -16.33 20.84
N GLN A 121 -5.21 -15.19 20.51
CA GLN A 121 -6.54 -14.80 20.96
C GLN A 121 -7.64 -15.76 20.47
N ASN A 122 -7.53 -16.25 19.24
CA ASN A 122 -8.43 -17.29 18.75
C ASN A 122 -8.26 -18.61 19.51
N LEU A 123 -7.02 -19.05 19.75
CA LEU A 123 -6.75 -20.25 20.55
C LEU A 123 -7.29 -20.13 21.97
N ARG A 124 -7.14 -18.96 22.62
CA ARG A 124 -7.73 -18.68 23.94
C ARG A 124 -9.24 -18.90 23.93
N LYS A 125 -9.92 -18.33 22.92
CA LYS A 125 -11.38 -18.44 22.76
C LYS A 125 -11.80 -19.90 22.51
N GLU A 126 -11.11 -20.61 21.63
CA GLU A 126 -11.39 -22.01 21.31
C GLU A 126 -11.13 -22.94 22.49
N SER A 127 -10.15 -22.62 23.34
CA SER A 127 -9.85 -23.34 24.59
C SER A 127 -10.80 -22.97 25.73
N GLY A 128 -11.76 -22.09 25.53
CA GLY A 128 -12.74 -21.70 26.55
C GLY A 128 -12.15 -20.89 27.71
N LEU A 129 -11.05 -20.18 27.47
CA LEU A 129 -10.43 -19.31 28.48
C LEU A 129 -11.24 -18.02 28.66
N GLU A 130 -11.29 -17.56 29.91
CA GLU A 130 -11.88 -16.27 30.25
C GLU A 130 -10.96 -15.12 29.83
N ILE A 131 -11.55 -13.91 29.66
CA ILE A 131 -10.80 -12.73 29.21
C ILE A 131 -9.65 -12.40 30.19
N THR A 132 -9.83 -12.68 31.45
CA THR A 132 -8.88 -12.38 32.54
C THR A 132 -7.88 -13.50 32.83
N ASP A 133 -8.00 -14.63 32.16
CA ASP A 133 -7.08 -15.75 32.38
C ASP A 133 -5.68 -15.43 31.88
N HIS A 134 -4.68 -15.69 32.68
CA HIS A 134 -3.28 -15.63 32.29
C HIS A 134 -2.82 -16.95 31.69
N ILE A 135 -1.90 -16.86 30.74
CA ILE A 135 -1.38 -18.03 30.01
C ILE A 135 0.14 -18.03 29.92
N SER A 136 0.70 -19.22 29.72
CA SER A 136 2.02 -19.42 29.15
C SER A 136 1.87 -19.80 27.67
N VAL A 137 2.81 -19.37 26.83
CA VAL A 137 2.79 -19.60 25.37
C VAL A 137 4.12 -20.21 24.95
N VAL A 138 4.06 -21.26 24.13
CA VAL A 138 5.24 -21.79 23.42
C VAL A 138 4.96 -21.73 21.94
N ILE A 139 5.87 -21.11 21.18
CA ILE A 139 5.77 -20.92 19.73
C ILE A 139 6.93 -21.62 19.05
N THR A 140 6.68 -22.30 17.93
CA THR A 140 7.75 -22.89 17.12
C THR A 140 8.80 -21.84 16.77
N ARG A 141 10.07 -22.18 17.00
CA ARG A 141 11.19 -21.30 16.69
C ARG A 141 11.41 -21.22 15.18
N LEU A 142 11.20 -20.03 14.62
CA LEU A 142 11.48 -19.67 13.24
C LEU A 142 12.18 -18.31 13.23
N GLU A 143 13.05 -18.04 12.26
CA GLU A 143 13.82 -16.80 12.18
C GLU A 143 12.93 -15.54 12.21
N ALA A 144 11.82 -15.55 11.46
CA ALA A 144 10.89 -14.42 11.43
C ALA A 144 10.19 -14.22 12.79
N ILE A 145 9.87 -15.31 13.50
CA ILE A 145 9.30 -15.25 14.84
C ILE A 145 10.32 -14.74 15.85
N GLU A 146 11.59 -15.19 15.78
CA GLU A 146 12.66 -14.68 16.63
C GLU A 146 12.86 -13.17 16.46
N LYS A 147 12.90 -12.67 15.21
CA LYS A 147 13.02 -11.24 14.93
C LYS A 147 11.84 -10.45 15.47
N SER A 148 10.63 -10.92 15.20
CA SER A 148 9.41 -10.29 15.71
C SER A 148 9.34 -10.27 17.23
N MET A 149 9.68 -11.37 17.88
CA MET A 149 9.71 -11.45 19.35
C MET A 149 10.85 -10.62 19.95
N GLY A 150 11.96 -10.41 19.24
CA GLY A 150 13.02 -9.51 19.67
C GLY A 150 12.53 -8.07 19.87
N ASP A 151 11.66 -7.61 18.97
CA ASP A 151 11.16 -6.24 18.97
C ASP A 151 9.82 -6.07 19.71
N PHE A 152 8.94 -7.08 19.66
CA PHE A 152 7.54 -6.95 20.06
C PHE A 152 7.08 -7.95 21.14
N ALA A 153 7.98 -8.68 21.83
CA ALA A 153 7.59 -9.69 22.82
C ALA A 153 6.70 -9.13 23.92
N ASP A 154 7.05 -7.98 24.50
CA ASP A 154 6.28 -7.37 25.59
C ASP A 154 4.91 -6.91 25.10
N TYR A 155 4.84 -6.36 23.89
CA TYR A 155 3.57 -5.99 23.25
C TYR A 155 2.66 -7.23 23.06
N VAL A 156 3.20 -8.33 22.54
CA VAL A 156 2.43 -9.57 22.35
C VAL A 156 1.96 -10.10 23.70
N LYS A 157 2.82 -10.18 24.72
CA LYS A 157 2.47 -10.63 26.08
C LYS A 157 1.31 -9.85 26.65
N GLU A 158 1.39 -8.51 26.59
CA GLU A 158 0.34 -7.63 27.10
C GLU A 158 -1.00 -7.88 26.41
N GLN A 159 -0.98 -7.99 25.06
CA GLN A 159 -2.18 -8.15 24.28
C GLN A 159 -2.87 -9.50 24.44
N VAL A 160 -2.14 -10.54 24.82
CA VAL A 160 -2.69 -11.89 24.99
C VAL A 160 -2.74 -12.35 26.46
N LEU A 161 -2.38 -11.50 27.41
CA LEU A 161 -2.26 -11.81 28.83
C LEU A 161 -1.36 -13.03 29.08
N ALA A 162 -0.19 -13.04 28.42
CA ALA A 162 0.80 -14.09 28.63
C ALA A 162 1.85 -13.66 29.65
N ASP A 163 2.08 -14.46 30.67
CA ASP A 163 3.16 -14.25 31.63
C ASP A 163 4.52 -14.62 31.03
N SER A 164 4.52 -15.64 30.15
CA SER A 164 5.71 -16.06 29.41
C SER A 164 5.41 -16.40 27.96
N ILE A 165 6.39 -16.10 27.08
CA ILE A 165 6.43 -16.59 25.70
C ILE A 165 7.79 -17.23 25.49
N GLU A 166 7.82 -18.48 25.10
CA GLU A 166 9.03 -19.25 24.81
C GLU A 166 9.05 -19.69 23.34
N LEU A 167 10.23 -19.71 22.74
CA LEU A 167 10.43 -20.21 21.40
C LEU A 167 11.09 -21.57 21.41
N GLY A 168 10.39 -22.58 20.89
CA GLY A 168 10.87 -23.96 20.92
C GLY A 168 9.92 -24.95 20.25
N ASP A 169 10.34 -26.19 20.19
CA ASP A 169 9.48 -27.28 19.71
C ASP A 169 8.31 -27.49 20.67
N ASN A 170 7.13 -27.65 20.11
CA ASN A 170 5.93 -27.92 20.91
C ASN A 170 4.91 -28.77 20.12
N ASP A 171 3.99 -29.38 20.85
CA ASP A 171 2.90 -30.21 20.36
C ASP A 171 1.56 -29.43 20.28
N GLY A 172 1.62 -28.12 20.19
CA GLY A 172 0.46 -27.24 20.09
C GLY A 172 -0.27 -27.35 18.77
N VAL A 173 -1.17 -26.41 18.55
CA VAL A 173 -1.97 -26.33 17.30
C VAL A 173 -1.11 -25.81 16.15
N GLU A 174 -1.08 -26.53 15.03
CA GLU A 174 -0.44 -26.08 13.81
C GLU A 174 -1.27 -24.94 13.17
N LEU A 175 -0.62 -23.84 12.86
CA LEU A 175 -1.22 -22.64 12.27
C LEU A 175 -0.36 -22.12 11.13
N ASP A 176 -1.01 -21.43 10.19
CA ASP A 176 -0.33 -20.72 9.10
C ASP A 176 -0.29 -19.21 9.42
N ILE A 177 0.90 -18.63 9.39
CA ILE A 177 1.15 -17.18 9.51
C ILE A 177 2.07 -16.77 8.35
N ASP A 178 1.60 -15.91 7.44
CA ASP A 178 2.37 -15.41 6.30
C ASP A 178 3.16 -16.52 5.56
N GLU A 179 2.48 -17.58 5.15
CA GLU A 179 3.06 -18.75 4.47
C GLU A 179 4.00 -19.62 5.37
N MET A 180 4.19 -19.26 6.63
CA MET A 180 4.94 -20.05 7.60
C MET A 180 4.01 -20.98 8.36
N LYS A 181 4.39 -22.26 8.44
CA LYS A 181 3.74 -23.23 9.32
C LYS A 181 4.46 -23.29 10.65
N LEU A 182 3.72 -23.14 11.73
CA LEU A 182 4.25 -23.18 13.08
C LEU A 182 3.22 -23.73 14.07
N ASN A 183 3.68 -24.27 15.17
CA ASN A 183 2.82 -24.71 16.25
C ASN A 183 2.80 -23.66 17.36
N ILE A 184 1.61 -23.44 17.92
CA ILE A 184 1.43 -22.61 19.12
C ILE A 184 0.73 -23.44 20.18
N LYS A 185 1.35 -23.52 21.35
CA LYS A 185 0.78 -24.14 22.56
C LYS A 185 0.49 -23.04 23.56
N ILE A 186 -0.72 -23.06 24.12
CA ILE A 186 -1.10 -22.18 25.22
C ILE A 186 -1.49 -23.04 26.42
N GLU A 187 -1.11 -22.62 27.62
CA GLU A 187 -1.51 -23.26 28.87
C GLU A 187 -2.02 -22.20 29.84
N LYS A 188 -3.15 -22.46 30.47
CA LYS A 188 -3.70 -21.59 31.53
C LYS A 188 -2.85 -21.71 32.78
N LEU A 189 -2.57 -20.58 33.43
CA LEU A 189 -1.84 -20.49 34.70
C LEU A 189 -2.76 -20.42 35.90
#